data_07efa059fdcec279511daa925333b2e7
#
_entry.id   07efa059fdcec279511daa925333b2e7
#
_cell.length_a   1.000
_cell.length_b   1.000
_cell.length_c   1.000
_cell.angle_alpha   90.00
_cell.angle_beta   90.00
_cell.angle_gamma   90.00
#
_symmetry.space_group_name_H-M   'P 1'
#
loop_
_entity.id
_entity.type
_entity.pdbx_description
1 polymer ?
#
loop_
_entity_poly.entity_id
_entity_poly.type
_entity_poly.pdbx_seq_one_letter_code
_entity_poly.pdbx_strand_id
1 'polypeptide(L)'
;MMVFWIGLNILVTEALRTLLGTDVPAWAVLLASSGPLYVVAMPLSMLAFTRVPVIRTRQYPMKAGEFIQIFVMCIPVMFLGNMIGNILSAGATDGQATNRINDVILGSDWRVNALFIGLLAPVCEEWIFRKEIISRLRRYGEKTAIIFSALAFALFHMNVFQFFYAFGLGLMFGYVYTRTSRLRYSVAMHMLINLNGSVLAPLVIQQIDPRILDGTVSEAEIMRMAEAGNMGDMGIMMLYGTVMLGLCIAGIVLLITKRKSWEFYLAPEELPAGLKIRTAYANPGVIAYLLLTVMLTGWMLFA
;
A
#
# COMPACT_ATOMS: atom_id res chain seq x y z
N MET A 1 -17.46 -4.15 -6.53
CA MET A 1 -16.85 -3.10 -5.66
C MET A 1 -16.29 -1.96 -6.49
N MET A 2 -15.28 -2.17 -7.34
CA MET A 2 -14.63 -1.09 -8.09
C MET A 2 -15.58 -0.24 -8.95
N VAL A 3 -16.48 -0.85 -9.70
CA VAL A 3 -17.42 -0.10 -10.55
C VAL A 3 -18.28 0.86 -9.73
N PHE A 4 -18.82 0.40 -8.59
CA PHE A 4 -19.56 1.27 -7.67
C PHE A 4 -18.70 2.38 -7.09
N TRP A 5 -17.47 2.04 -6.67
CA TRP A 5 -16.54 3.02 -6.14
C TRP A 5 -16.19 4.10 -7.16
N ILE A 6 -15.79 3.70 -8.39
CA ILE A 6 -15.42 4.65 -9.44
C ILE A 6 -16.60 5.55 -9.80
N GLY A 7 -17.79 5.00 -10.00
CA GLY A 7 -18.98 5.78 -10.29
C GLY A 7 -19.32 6.78 -9.20
N LEU A 8 -19.29 6.38 -7.93
CA LEU A 8 -19.53 7.26 -6.79
C LEU A 8 -18.40 8.27 -6.60
N ASN A 9 -17.15 7.90 -6.84
CA ASN A 9 -16.02 8.82 -6.78
C ASN A 9 -16.20 9.96 -7.79
N ILE A 10 -16.57 9.66 -9.04
CA ILE A 10 -16.83 10.67 -10.06
C ILE A 10 -17.96 11.60 -9.59
N LEU A 11 -19.10 11.05 -9.14
CA LEU A 11 -20.24 11.85 -8.67
C LEU A 11 -19.88 12.76 -7.49
N VAL A 12 -19.17 12.23 -6.50
CA VAL A 12 -18.76 13.02 -5.32
C VAL A 12 -17.73 14.07 -5.71
N THR A 13 -16.78 13.76 -6.60
CA THR A 13 -15.79 14.73 -7.09
C THR A 13 -16.47 15.88 -7.83
N GLU A 14 -17.43 15.61 -8.72
CA GLU A 14 -18.16 16.65 -9.43
C GLU A 14 -19.04 17.49 -8.48
N ALA A 15 -19.67 16.87 -7.49
CA ALA A 15 -20.40 17.61 -6.46
C ALA A 15 -19.48 18.53 -5.65
N LEU A 16 -18.28 18.05 -5.26
CA LEU A 16 -17.30 18.87 -4.54
C LEU A 16 -16.78 20.02 -5.40
N ARG A 17 -16.50 19.80 -6.68
CA ARG A 17 -16.11 20.86 -7.61
C ARG A 17 -17.19 21.93 -7.77
N THR A 18 -18.46 21.50 -7.81
CA THR A 18 -19.59 22.43 -7.89
C THR A 18 -19.73 23.28 -6.62
N LEU A 19 -19.46 22.68 -5.44
CA LEU A 19 -19.62 23.35 -4.15
C LEU A 19 -18.39 24.18 -3.76
N LEU A 20 -17.19 23.71 -4.06
CA LEU A 20 -15.92 24.30 -3.61
C LEU A 20 -15.17 25.06 -4.71
N GLY A 21 -15.63 24.96 -5.97
CA GLY A 21 -14.92 25.52 -7.13
C GLY A 21 -13.90 24.54 -7.72
N THR A 22 -13.07 25.02 -8.64
CA THR A 22 -12.06 24.22 -9.35
C THR A 22 -10.86 23.83 -8.48
N ASP A 23 -10.54 24.65 -7.49
CA ASP A 23 -9.46 24.41 -6.51
C ASP A 23 -9.93 23.55 -5.34
N VAL A 24 -10.14 22.26 -5.61
CA VAL A 24 -10.60 21.31 -4.59
C VAL A 24 -9.44 21.02 -3.61
N PRO A 25 -9.60 21.30 -2.31
CA PRO A 25 -8.54 21.07 -1.35
C PRO A 25 -8.21 19.57 -1.21
N ALA A 26 -6.95 19.25 -0.92
CA ALA A 26 -6.47 17.86 -0.87
C ALA A 26 -7.26 16.94 0.08
N TRP A 27 -7.74 17.46 1.23
CA TRP A 27 -8.61 16.70 2.13
C TRP A 27 -9.93 16.28 1.47
N ALA A 28 -10.48 17.12 0.60
CA ALA A 28 -11.73 16.83 -0.10
C ALA A 28 -11.51 15.78 -1.21
N VAL A 29 -10.33 15.78 -1.83
CA VAL A 29 -9.91 14.71 -2.75
C VAL A 29 -9.82 13.37 -2.02
N LEU A 30 -9.22 13.35 -0.82
CA LEU A 30 -9.18 12.14 0.03
C LEU A 30 -10.58 11.68 0.44
N LEU A 31 -11.46 12.61 0.79
CA LEU A 31 -12.85 12.30 1.12
C LEU A 31 -13.59 11.73 -0.09
N ALA A 32 -13.43 12.34 -1.28
CA ALA A 32 -14.06 11.87 -2.51
C ALA A 32 -13.61 10.47 -2.93
N SER A 33 -12.34 10.14 -2.71
CA SER A 33 -11.81 8.81 -3.05
C SER A 33 -12.18 7.75 -1.98
N SER A 34 -11.96 8.07 -0.71
CA SER A 34 -12.07 7.12 0.41
C SER A 34 -13.50 6.96 0.93
N GLY A 35 -14.28 8.05 0.98
CA GLY A 35 -15.65 8.04 1.50
C GLY A 35 -16.57 7.06 0.74
N PRO A 36 -16.76 7.23 -0.58
CA PRO A 36 -17.57 6.31 -1.37
C PRO A 36 -17.08 4.86 -1.31
N LEU A 37 -15.77 4.66 -1.23
CA LEU A 37 -15.18 3.32 -1.11
C LEU A 37 -15.58 2.65 0.20
N TYR A 38 -15.31 3.30 1.34
CA TYR A 38 -15.43 2.67 2.65
C TYR A 38 -16.87 2.65 3.17
N VAL A 39 -17.67 3.68 2.85
CA VAL A 39 -19.04 3.81 3.37
C VAL A 39 -20.07 3.09 2.49
N VAL A 40 -19.83 2.98 1.19
CA VAL A 40 -20.83 2.43 0.25
C VAL A 40 -20.31 1.19 -0.48
N ALA A 41 -19.25 1.34 -1.28
CA ALA A 41 -18.82 0.28 -2.18
C ALA A 41 -18.33 -0.98 -1.45
N MET A 42 -17.63 -0.81 -0.35
CA MET A 42 -17.14 -1.90 0.49
C MET A 42 -18.27 -2.64 1.21
N PRO A 43 -19.20 -2.00 1.96
CA PRO A 43 -20.33 -2.68 2.60
C PRO A 43 -21.21 -3.42 1.61
N LEU A 44 -21.56 -2.82 0.46
CA LEU A 44 -22.34 -3.49 -0.58
C LEU A 44 -21.64 -4.73 -1.14
N SER A 45 -20.32 -4.65 -1.31
CA SER A 45 -19.54 -5.79 -1.79
C SER A 45 -19.45 -6.90 -0.76
N MET A 46 -19.41 -6.56 0.52
CA MET A 46 -19.43 -7.55 1.61
C MET A 46 -20.71 -8.37 1.62
N LEU A 47 -21.86 -7.79 1.27
CA LEU A 47 -23.11 -8.54 1.14
C LEU A 47 -22.99 -9.65 0.08
N ALA A 48 -22.26 -9.43 -1.02
CA ALA A 48 -21.98 -10.45 -2.01
C ALA A 48 -21.03 -11.53 -1.49
N PHE A 49 -20.01 -11.16 -0.72
CA PHE A 49 -19.06 -12.09 -0.12
C PHE A 49 -19.70 -13.04 0.89
N THR A 50 -20.76 -12.62 1.61
CA THR A 50 -21.46 -13.49 2.57
C THR A 50 -22.02 -14.76 1.95
N ARG A 51 -22.27 -14.77 0.65
CA ARG A 51 -22.77 -15.94 -0.09
C ARG A 51 -21.70 -17.01 -0.38
N VAL A 52 -20.42 -16.67 -0.21
CA VAL A 52 -19.31 -17.60 -0.43
C VAL A 52 -18.82 -18.14 0.92
N PRO A 53 -18.82 -19.46 1.15
CA PRO A 53 -18.46 -20.03 2.45
C PRO A 53 -17.00 -19.78 2.80
N VAL A 54 -16.75 -19.51 4.09
CA VAL A 54 -15.44 -19.25 4.67
C VAL A 54 -14.98 -20.51 5.42
N ILE A 55 -13.70 -20.87 5.29
CA ILE A 55 -13.10 -21.87 6.18
C ILE A 55 -12.87 -21.26 7.55
N ARG A 56 -13.47 -21.88 8.57
CA ARG A 56 -13.17 -21.54 9.96
C ARG A 56 -11.77 -22.03 10.31
N THR A 57 -10.91 -21.12 10.70
CA THR A 57 -9.53 -21.43 11.09
C THR A 57 -9.29 -21.07 12.55
N ARG A 58 -8.44 -21.85 13.20
CA ARG A 58 -8.00 -21.54 14.56
C ARG A 58 -7.13 -20.27 14.53
N GLN A 59 -7.32 -19.42 15.53
CA GLN A 59 -6.54 -18.20 15.67
C GLN A 59 -5.32 -18.45 16.56
N TYR A 60 -4.16 -18.01 16.10
CA TYR A 60 -2.90 -18.11 16.85
C TYR A 60 -2.36 -16.74 17.21
N PRO A 61 -1.82 -16.55 18.43
CA PRO A 61 -1.12 -15.33 18.78
C PRO A 61 0.25 -15.29 18.07
N MET A 62 0.66 -14.11 17.64
CA MET A 62 2.00 -13.83 17.17
C MET A 62 2.83 -13.25 18.32
N LYS A 63 4.06 -13.72 18.49
CA LYS A 63 4.99 -13.17 19.48
C LYS A 63 5.47 -11.78 19.03
N ALA A 64 5.74 -10.89 19.99
CA ALA A 64 6.22 -9.54 19.68
C ALA A 64 7.51 -9.53 18.84
N GLY A 65 8.47 -10.41 19.15
CA GLY A 65 9.69 -10.53 18.35
C GLY A 65 9.46 -11.00 16.92
N GLU A 66 8.50 -11.90 16.68
CA GLU A 66 8.11 -12.33 15.34
C GLU A 66 7.43 -11.19 14.56
N PHE A 67 6.54 -10.44 15.22
CA PHE A 67 5.92 -9.26 14.66
C PHE A 67 6.97 -8.23 14.20
N ILE A 68 7.92 -7.90 15.09
CA ILE A 68 8.99 -6.93 14.78
C ILE A 68 9.86 -7.43 13.63
N GLN A 69 10.27 -8.72 13.62
CA GLN A 69 11.08 -9.27 12.54
C GLN A 69 10.37 -9.16 11.19
N ILE A 70 9.09 -9.55 11.10
CA ILE A 70 8.34 -9.47 9.84
C ILE A 70 8.10 -8.01 9.44
N PHE A 71 7.80 -7.13 10.40
CA PHE A 71 7.66 -5.71 10.14
C PHE A 71 8.95 -5.11 9.56
N VAL A 72 10.12 -5.42 10.15
CA VAL A 72 11.41 -4.98 9.62
C VAL A 72 11.70 -5.53 8.23
N MET A 73 11.29 -6.77 7.93
CA MET A 73 11.36 -7.32 6.57
C MET A 73 10.48 -6.57 5.56
N CYS A 74 9.38 -5.94 5.99
CA CYS A 74 8.54 -5.14 5.11
C CYS A 74 9.24 -3.86 4.59
N ILE A 75 10.20 -3.32 5.35
CA ILE A 75 10.89 -2.07 4.98
C ILE A 75 11.65 -2.19 3.65
N PRO A 76 12.59 -3.15 3.47
CA PRO A 76 13.27 -3.30 2.17
C PRO A 76 12.33 -3.68 1.04
N VAL A 77 11.27 -4.45 1.32
CA VAL A 77 10.24 -4.80 0.32
C VAL A 77 9.54 -3.54 -0.18
N MET A 78 9.18 -2.62 0.72
CA MET A 78 8.59 -1.33 0.39
C MET A 78 9.55 -0.47 -0.44
N PHE A 79 10.80 -0.30 0.00
CA PHE A 79 11.78 0.52 -0.72
C PHE A 79 12.12 -0.04 -2.10
N LEU A 80 12.37 -1.35 -2.21
CA LEU A 80 12.65 -2.00 -3.48
C LEU A 80 11.46 -1.90 -4.44
N GLY A 81 10.26 -2.15 -3.96
CA GLY A 81 9.05 -2.02 -4.77
C GLY A 81 8.79 -0.59 -5.23
N ASN A 82 9.01 0.41 -4.37
CA ASN A 82 8.93 1.82 -4.73
C ASN A 82 9.98 2.18 -5.81
N MET A 83 11.22 1.75 -5.64
CA MET A 83 12.29 1.97 -6.62
C MET A 83 11.93 1.38 -7.98
N ILE A 84 11.44 0.13 -8.03
CA ILE A 84 11.00 -0.51 -9.28
C ILE A 84 9.88 0.30 -9.93
N GLY A 85 8.86 0.70 -9.16
CA GLY A 85 7.74 1.51 -9.65
C GLY A 85 8.20 2.83 -10.26
N ASN A 86 9.10 3.55 -9.59
CA ASN A 86 9.67 4.81 -10.09
C ASN A 86 10.48 4.61 -11.39
N ILE A 87 11.37 3.61 -11.43
CA ILE A 87 12.19 3.31 -12.62
C ILE A 87 11.30 2.98 -13.82
N LEU A 88 10.29 2.13 -13.62
CA LEU A 88 9.39 1.74 -14.71
C LEU A 88 8.50 2.91 -15.17
N SER A 89 7.98 3.72 -14.24
CA SER A 89 7.21 4.91 -14.60
C SER A 89 8.04 5.91 -15.36
N ALA A 90 9.26 6.20 -14.90
CA ALA A 90 10.18 7.10 -15.59
C ALA A 90 10.55 6.58 -16.98
N GLY A 91 10.87 5.28 -17.12
CA GLY A 91 11.20 4.70 -18.41
C GLY A 91 10.03 4.63 -19.39
N ALA A 92 8.79 4.51 -18.89
CA ALA A 92 7.61 4.46 -19.76
C ALA A 92 7.13 5.84 -20.23
N THR A 93 7.51 6.91 -19.54
CA THR A 93 7.00 8.28 -19.79
C THR A 93 8.11 9.31 -20.00
N ASP A 94 9.34 8.87 -20.25
CA ASP A 94 10.51 9.75 -20.36
C ASP A 94 10.63 10.73 -19.17
N GLY A 95 10.32 10.22 -17.97
CA GLY A 95 10.37 10.99 -16.73
C GLY A 95 9.20 11.97 -16.49
N GLN A 96 8.18 11.98 -17.35
CA GLN A 96 7.07 12.93 -17.26
C GLN A 96 6.01 12.55 -16.21
N ALA A 97 5.86 11.25 -15.91
CA ALA A 97 4.85 10.81 -14.95
C ALA A 97 5.20 11.22 -13.51
N THR A 98 4.23 11.75 -12.81
CA THR A 98 4.33 12.07 -11.38
C THR A 98 3.43 11.17 -10.55
N ASN A 99 3.82 10.91 -9.31
CA ASN A 99 2.99 10.13 -8.39
C ASN A 99 2.00 11.05 -7.69
N ARG A 100 0.82 11.22 -8.25
CA ARG A 100 -0.25 12.12 -7.76
C ARG A 100 -0.62 11.91 -6.27
N ILE A 101 -0.41 10.72 -5.72
CA ILE A 101 -0.66 10.50 -4.29
C ILE A 101 0.32 11.27 -3.41
N ASN A 102 1.55 11.52 -3.89
CA ASN A 102 2.50 12.36 -3.17
C ASN A 102 2.01 13.81 -3.09
N ASP A 103 1.44 14.34 -4.16
CA ASP A 103 0.90 15.70 -4.20
C ASP A 103 -0.26 15.84 -3.21
N VAL A 104 -1.14 14.83 -3.16
CA VAL A 104 -2.25 14.79 -2.20
C VAL A 104 -1.74 14.71 -0.76
N ILE A 105 -0.73 13.87 -0.49
CA ILE A 105 -0.14 13.71 0.85
C ILE A 105 0.54 15.00 1.30
N LEU A 106 1.36 15.61 0.44
CA LEU A 106 2.08 16.83 0.77
C LEU A 106 1.18 18.06 0.86
N GLY A 107 0.09 18.08 0.09
CA GLY A 107 -0.91 19.16 0.10
C GLY A 107 -1.99 19.03 1.18
N SER A 108 -2.01 17.92 1.96
CA SER A 108 -3.00 17.71 3.02
C SER A 108 -2.41 17.93 4.41
N ASP A 109 -3.26 18.32 5.38
CA ASP A 109 -2.89 18.31 6.79
C ASP A 109 -2.52 16.89 7.24
N TRP A 110 -1.43 16.77 8.02
CA TRP A 110 -0.92 15.48 8.48
C TRP A 110 -1.95 14.67 9.29
N ARG A 111 -2.89 15.34 10.00
CA ARG A 111 -3.96 14.66 10.76
C ARG A 111 -4.97 14.01 9.83
N VAL A 112 -5.26 14.66 8.70
CA VAL A 112 -6.12 14.11 7.65
C VAL A 112 -5.46 12.90 7.02
N ASN A 113 -4.17 13.00 6.68
CA ASN A 113 -3.38 11.88 6.18
C ASN A 113 -3.33 10.72 7.19
N ALA A 114 -3.08 11.02 8.47
CA ALA A 114 -3.07 10.01 9.54
C ALA A 114 -4.40 9.28 9.63
N LEU A 115 -5.53 10.00 9.58
CA LEU A 115 -6.86 9.41 9.69
C LEU A 115 -7.20 8.56 8.46
N PHE A 116 -7.14 9.14 7.27
CA PHE A 116 -7.63 8.48 6.04
C PHE A 116 -6.63 7.45 5.52
N ILE A 117 -5.36 7.81 5.36
CA ILE A 117 -4.33 6.95 4.78
C ILE A 117 -3.69 6.05 5.84
N GLY A 118 -3.37 6.63 7.00
CA GLY A 118 -2.65 5.92 8.07
C GLY A 118 -3.49 4.90 8.82
N LEU A 119 -4.77 5.18 9.07
CA LEU A 119 -5.62 4.37 9.95
C LEU A 119 -6.80 3.71 9.23
N LEU A 120 -7.65 4.48 8.53
CA LEU A 120 -8.88 3.95 7.92
C LEU A 120 -8.58 3.03 6.75
N ALA A 121 -7.72 3.44 5.83
CA ALA A 121 -7.37 2.64 4.66
C ALA A 121 -6.83 1.26 5.06
N PRO A 122 -5.82 1.11 5.95
CA PRO A 122 -5.33 -0.19 6.38
C PRO A 122 -6.39 -1.11 6.98
N VAL A 123 -7.31 -0.58 7.81
CA VAL A 123 -8.38 -1.40 8.38
C VAL A 123 -9.28 -1.95 7.29
N CYS A 124 -9.75 -1.09 6.40
CA CYS A 124 -10.66 -1.44 5.33
C CYS A 124 -10.03 -2.40 4.31
N GLU A 125 -8.80 -2.10 3.90
CA GLU A 125 -8.07 -2.89 2.91
C GLU A 125 -7.69 -4.27 3.43
N GLU A 126 -7.15 -4.36 4.66
CA GLU A 126 -6.85 -5.66 5.27
C GLU A 126 -8.13 -6.48 5.48
N TRP A 127 -9.25 -5.84 5.79
CA TRP A 127 -10.53 -6.54 5.88
C TRP A 127 -10.89 -7.18 4.54
N ILE A 128 -10.87 -6.44 3.43
CA ILE A 128 -11.21 -6.98 2.11
C ILE A 128 -10.20 -8.04 1.68
N PHE A 129 -8.92 -7.66 1.62
CA PHE A 129 -7.91 -8.49 0.97
C PHE A 129 -7.47 -9.68 1.83
N ARG A 130 -7.44 -9.57 3.17
CA ARG A 130 -7.05 -10.69 4.04
C ARG A 130 -8.26 -11.43 4.57
N LYS A 131 -9.16 -10.75 5.26
CA LYS A 131 -10.29 -11.44 5.90
C LYS A 131 -11.28 -11.99 4.87
N GLU A 132 -11.66 -11.21 3.86
CA GLU A 132 -12.68 -11.65 2.91
C GLU A 132 -12.09 -12.54 1.81
N ILE A 133 -11.00 -12.15 1.16
CA ILE A 133 -10.42 -12.88 0.04
C ILE A 133 -9.63 -14.11 0.52
N ILE A 134 -8.62 -13.95 1.38
CA ILE A 134 -7.79 -15.07 1.80
C ILE A 134 -8.61 -16.13 2.54
N SER A 135 -9.53 -15.75 3.44
CA SER A 135 -10.33 -16.72 4.19
C SER A 135 -11.19 -17.64 3.30
N ARG A 136 -11.53 -17.18 2.10
CA ARG A 136 -12.29 -17.97 1.12
C ARG A 136 -11.40 -18.78 0.19
N LEU A 137 -10.30 -18.18 -0.25
CA LEU A 137 -9.42 -18.81 -1.22
C LEU A 137 -8.41 -19.79 -0.62
N ARG A 138 -8.07 -19.67 0.66
CA ARG A 138 -7.06 -20.52 1.30
C ARG A 138 -7.44 -22.01 1.32
N ARG A 139 -8.73 -22.34 1.14
CA ARG A 139 -9.20 -23.73 0.98
C ARG A 139 -8.58 -24.42 -0.24
N TYR A 140 -8.24 -23.65 -1.26
CA TYR A 140 -7.66 -24.11 -2.53
C TYR A 140 -6.12 -24.05 -2.55
N GLY A 141 -5.50 -23.59 -1.47
CA GLY A 141 -4.05 -23.49 -1.29
C GLY A 141 -3.63 -22.15 -0.69
N GLU A 142 -2.83 -22.20 0.38
CA GLU A 142 -2.39 -21.00 1.09
C GLU A 142 -1.58 -20.05 0.20
N LYS A 143 -0.59 -20.59 -0.53
CA LYS A 143 0.24 -19.78 -1.44
C LYS A 143 -0.60 -19.13 -2.54
N THR A 144 -1.54 -19.87 -3.12
CA THR A 144 -2.44 -19.37 -4.16
C THR A 144 -3.29 -18.22 -3.62
N ALA A 145 -3.86 -18.37 -2.43
CA ALA A 145 -4.67 -17.33 -1.79
C ALA A 145 -3.87 -16.07 -1.47
N ILE A 146 -2.64 -16.21 -0.97
CA ILE A 146 -1.75 -15.09 -0.65
C ILE A 146 -1.37 -14.32 -1.93
N ILE A 147 -0.91 -15.04 -2.97
CA ILE A 147 -0.50 -14.42 -4.23
C ILE A 147 -1.68 -13.72 -4.90
N PHE A 148 -2.85 -14.37 -4.95
CA PHE A 148 -4.07 -13.78 -5.51
C PHE A 148 -4.45 -12.49 -4.76
N SER A 149 -4.50 -12.56 -3.43
CA SER A 149 -4.84 -11.41 -2.59
C SER A 149 -3.83 -10.26 -2.75
N ALA A 150 -2.53 -10.56 -2.81
CA ALA A 150 -1.48 -9.56 -3.00
C ALA A 150 -1.57 -8.88 -4.38
N LEU A 151 -1.82 -9.66 -5.44
CA LEU A 151 -2.00 -9.13 -6.79
C LEU A 151 -3.26 -8.25 -6.88
N ALA A 152 -4.38 -8.74 -6.34
CA ALA A 152 -5.61 -7.96 -6.30
C ALA A 152 -5.44 -6.66 -5.50
N PHE A 153 -4.72 -6.70 -4.38
CA PHE A 153 -4.39 -5.53 -3.57
C PHE A 153 -3.53 -4.52 -4.34
N ALA A 154 -2.46 -4.97 -4.99
CA ALA A 154 -1.58 -4.09 -5.76
C ALA A 154 -2.30 -3.41 -6.93
N LEU A 155 -3.08 -4.17 -7.69
CA LEU A 155 -3.88 -3.66 -8.82
C LEU A 155 -4.99 -2.70 -8.37
N PHE A 156 -5.49 -2.85 -7.16
CA PHE A 156 -6.52 -1.98 -6.59
C PHE A 156 -6.06 -0.52 -6.48
N HIS A 157 -4.76 -0.27 -6.34
CA HIS A 157 -4.20 1.08 -6.29
C HIS A 157 -4.21 1.80 -7.65
N MET A 158 -4.32 1.07 -8.77
CA MET A 158 -4.32 1.62 -10.14
C MET A 158 -3.15 2.59 -10.40
N ASN A 159 -2.00 2.33 -9.77
CA ASN A 159 -0.85 3.22 -9.74
C ASN A 159 0.44 2.40 -9.88
N VAL A 160 1.22 2.64 -10.94
CA VAL A 160 2.48 1.92 -11.21
C VAL A 160 3.50 2.17 -10.09
N PHE A 161 3.57 3.40 -9.57
CA PHE A 161 4.48 3.74 -8.48
C PHE A 161 4.20 2.93 -7.20
N GLN A 162 2.93 2.55 -6.97
CA GLN A 162 2.51 1.80 -5.79
C GLN A 162 2.46 0.29 -6.01
N PHE A 163 2.28 -0.16 -7.25
CA PHE A 163 1.99 -1.56 -7.57
C PHE A 163 3.00 -2.54 -6.96
N PHE A 164 4.31 -2.30 -7.15
CA PHE A 164 5.33 -3.27 -6.75
C PHE A 164 5.49 -3.38 -5.23
N TYR A 165 5.49 -2.26 -4.52
CA TYR A 165 5.57 -2.32 -3.06
C TYR A 165 4.26 -2.83 -2.44
N ALA A 166 3.11 -2.45 -3.00
CA ALA A 166 1.83 -2.96 -2.53
C ALA A 166 1.70 -4.48 -2.75
N PHE A 167 2.21 -5.00 -3.88
CA PHE A 167 2.27 -6.44 -4.11
C PHE A 167 3.17 -7.13 -3.10
N GLY A 168 4.39 -6.64 -2.89
CA GLY A 168 5.34 -7.20 -1.93
C GLY A 168 4.83 -7.17 -0.50
N LEU A 169 4.31 -6.03 -0.04
CA LEU A 169 3.66 -5.91 1.27
C LEU A 169 2.41 -6.80 1.37
N GLY A 170 1.67 -6.90 0.27
CA GLY A 170 0.52 -7.79 0.13
C GLY A 170 0.85 -9.26 0.42
N LEU A 171 2.00 -9.73 -0.06
CA LEU A 171 2.52 -11.07 0.23
C LEU A 171 2.86 -11.23 1.72
N MET A 172 3.54 -10.24 2.31
CA MET A 172 3.94 -10.24 3.72
C MET A 172 2.72 -10.26 4.65
N PHE A 173 1.76 -9.35 4.45
CA PHE A 173 0.54 -9.26 5.24
C PHE A 173 -0.36 -10.48 5.04
N GLY A 174 -0.43 -10.99 3.80
CA GLY A 174 -1.13 -12.23 3.49
C GLY A 174 -0.57 -13.43 4.24
N TYR A 175 0.75 -13.55 4.31
CA TYR A 175 1.42 -14.58 5.10
C TYR A 175 1.09 -14.43 6.59
N VAL A 176 1.23 -13.24 7.16
CA VAL A 176 0.92 -12.96 8.57
C VAL A 176 -0.52 -13.36 8.91
N TYR A 177 -1.47 -12.97 8.07
CA TYR A 177 -2.88 -13.33 8.26
C TYR A 177 -3.10 -14.83 8.16
N THR A 178 -2.46 -15.50 7.18
CA THR A 178 -2.61 -16.95 6.99
C THR A 178 -2.06 -17.74 8.18
N ARG A 179 -0.94 -17.31 8.77
CA ARG A 179 -0.34 -17.95 9.96
C ARG A 179 -1.14 -17.73 11.23
N THR A 180 -1.70 -16.54 11.42
CA THR A 180 -2.35 -16.17 12.68
C THR A 180 -3.87 -16.27 12.66
N SER A 181 -4.48 -16.17 11.48
CA SER A 181 -5.91 -15.95 11.27
C SER A 181 -6.48 -14.77 12.09
N ARG A 182 -5.60 -13.81 12.46
CA ARG A 182 -5.94 -12.60 13.22
C ARG A 182 -5.60 -11.37 12.41
N LEU A 183 -6.63 -10.64 12.02
CA LEU A 183 -6.51 -9.44 11.18
C LEU A 183 -5.66 -8.33 11.83
N ARG A 184 -5.72 -8.22 13.15
CA ARG A 184 -5.04 -7.14 13.90
C ARG A 184 -3.54 -7.02 13.63
N TYR A 185 -2.86 -8.12 13.31
CA TYR A 185 -1.41 -8.08 13.07
C TYR A 185 -1.07 -7.48 11.72
N SER A 186 -1.75 -7.89 10.66
CA SER A 186 -1.55 -7.30 9.33
C SER A 186 -2.05 -5.86 9.30
N VAL A 187 -3.17 -5.54 9.94
CA VAL A 187 -3.65 -4.15 10.11
C VAL A 187 -2.61 -3.28 10.82
N ALA A 188 -2.04 -3.75 11.94
CA ALA A 188 -1.04 -2.97 12.67
C ALA A 188 0.23 -2.72 11.85
N MET A 189 0.73 -3.74 11.14
CA MET A 189 1.89 -3.57 10.23
C MET A 189 1.59 -2.58 9.12
N HIS A 190 0.41 -2.69 8.49
CA HIS A 190 -0.02 -1.81 7.42
C HIS A 190 -0.18 -0.36 7.92
N MET A 191 -0.81 -0.14 9.09
CA MET A 191 -0.91 1.17 9.72
C MET A 191 0.48 1.80 9.95
N LEU A 192 1.43 1.04 10.47
CA LEU A 192 2.79 1.55 10.72
C LEU A 192 3.48 1.96 9.41
N ILE A 193 3.36 1.17 8.34
CA ILE A 193 3.91 1.50 7.02
C ILE A 193 3.24 2.77 6.47
N ASN A 194 1.91 2.84 6.51
CA ASN A 194 1.19 3.98 5.97
C ASN A 194 1.41 5.26 6.77
N LEU A 195 1.45 5.19 8.10
CA LEU A 195 1.80 6.34 8.96
C LEU A 195 3.23 6.83 8.70
N ASN A 196 4.17 5.91 8.47
CA ASN A 196 5.51 6.32 8.06
C ASN A 196 5.49 7.07 6.73
N GLY A 197 4.82 6.54 5.70
CA GLY A 197 4.80 7.13 4.35
C GLY A 197 3.92 8.39 4.22
N SER A 198 2.81 8.47 4.95
CA SER A 198 1.84 9.56 4.79
C SER A 198 1.92 10.65 5.87
N VAL A 199 2.65 10.40 6.96
CA VAL A 199 2.79 11.36 8.06
C VAL A 199 4.25 11.63 8.38
N LEU A 200 5.02 10.60 8.80
CA LEU A 200 6.37 10.81 9.31
C LEU A 200 7.32 11.31 8.23
N ALA A 201 7.39 10.64 7.08
CA ALA A 201 8.26 11.06 5.98
C ALA A 201 7.91 12.46 5.44
N PRO A 202 6.63 12.81 5.17
CA PRO A 202 6.23 14.16 4.78
C PRO A 202 6.60 15.23 5.82
N LEU A 203 6.39 14.96 7.11
CA LEU A 203 6.78 15.90 8.17
C LEU A 203 8.28 16.15 8.21
N VAL A 204 9.09 15.14 7.94
CA VAL A 204 10.56 15.30 7.84
C VAL A 204 10.92 16.11 6.59
N ILE A 205 10.29 15.79 5.44
CA ILE A 205 10.58 16.47 4.17
C ILE A 205 10.18 17.96 4.22
N GLN A 206 9.04 18.27 4.83
CA GLN A 206 8.56 19.67 4.97
C GLN A 206 9.44 20.57 5.84
N GLN A 207 10.35 20.00 6.65
CA GLN A 207 11.33 20.78 7.42
C GLN A 207 12.55 21.21 6.57
N ILE A 208 12.73 20.64 5.38
CA ILE A 208 13.90 20.88 4.53
C ILE A 208 13.63 22.08 3.64
N ASP A 209 14.62 22.98 3.50
CA ASP A 209 14.53 24.06 2.51
C ASP A 209 14.28 23.46 1.11
N PRO A 210 13.20 23.83 0.43
CA PRO A 210 12.88 23.29 -0.90
C PRO A 210 14.03 23.40 -1.89
N ARG A 211 14.86 24.43 -1.80
CA ARG A 211 16.02 24.65 -2.66
C ARG A 211 17.09 23.56 -2.49
N ILE A 212 17.17 22.93 -1.31
CA ILE A 212 18.07 21.77 -1.08
C ILE A 212 17.52 20.56 -1.82
N LEU A 213 16.20 20.36 -1.79
CA LEU A 213 15.53 19.24 -2.48
C LEU A 213 15.62 19.38 -4.00
N ASP A 214 15.54 20.60 -4.52
CA ASP A 214 15.63 20.92 -5.95
C ASP A 214 17.08 20.97 -6.47
N GLY A 215 18.09 20.84 -5.58
CA GLY A 215 19.49 20.95 -5.93
C GLY A 215 19.91 22.34 -6.41
N THR A 216 19.13 23.39 -6.10
CA THR A 216 19.41 24.77 -6.51
C THR A 216 20.30 25.53 -5.52
N VAL A 217 20.56 24.96 -4.34
CA VAL A 217 21.49 25.51 -3.33
C VAL A 217 22.91 25.09 -3.68
N SER A 218 23.83 26.06 -3.73
CA SER A 218 25.25 25.78 -3.94
C SER A 218 25.88 25.10 -2.73
N GLU A 219 26.94 24.29 -2.94
CA GLU A 219 27.70 23.65 -1.85
C GLU A 219 28.22 24.69 -0.82
N ALA A 220 28.65 25.87 -1.30
CA ALA A 220 29.11 26.97 -0.43
C ALA A 220 27.99 27.53 0.45
N GLU A 221 26.76 27.54 -0.01
CA GLU A 221 25.60 27.99 0.74
C GLU A 221 25.19 26.93 1.79
N ILE A 222 25.22 25.64 1.41
CA ILE A 222 25.02 24.52 2.35
C ILE A 222 26.05 24.60 3.48
N MET A 223 27.34 24.84 3.16
CA MET A 223 28.38 25.01 4.17
C MET A 223 28.10 26.19 5.10
N ARG A 224 27.69 27.35 4.60
CA ARG A 224 27.31 28.50 5.41
C ARG A 224 26.11 28.23 6.31
N MET A 225 25.11 27.51 5.82
CA MET A 225 23.97 27.10 6.64
C MET A 225 24.41 26.17 7.77
N ALA A 226 25.38 25.27 7.49
CA ALA A 226 25.97 24.39 8.49
C ALA A 226 26.74 25.19 9.56
N GLU A 227 27.60 26.12 9.16
CA GLU A 227 28.38 26.99 10.07
C GLU A 227 27.48 27.90 10.91
N ALA A 228 26.35 28.36 10.36
CA ALA A 228 25.38 29.18 11.08
C ALA A 228 24.52 28.41 12.10
N GLY A 229 24.70 27.08 12.22
CA GLY A 229 23.92 26.23 13.12
C GLY A 229 22.48 25.95 12.62
N ASN A 230 22.13 26.35 11.40
CA ASN A 230 20.81 26.16 10.77
C ASN A 230 20.63 24.75 10.18
N MET A 231 21.36 23.76 10.71
CA MET A 231 21.36 22.37 10.23
C MET A 231 20.39 21.47 11.00
N GLY A 232 19.59 22.03 11.92
CA GLY A 232 18.66 21.22 12.71
C GLY A 232 17.74 20.36 11.84
N ASP A 233 17.25 20.95 10.76
CA ASP A 233 16.31 20.30 9.82
C ASP A 233 17.03 19.23 8.99
N MET A 234 18.26 19.47 8.53
CA MET A 234 19.08 18.46 7.89
C MET A 234 19.48 17.32 8.85
N GLY A 235 19.72 17.64 10.12
CA GLY A 235 19.99 16.64 11.15
C GLY A 235 18.85 15.66 11.35
N ILE A 236 17.61 16.16 11.35
CA ILE A 236 16.39 15.32 11.43
C ILE A 236 16.28 14.42 10.20
N MET A 237 16.52 14.97 8.99
CA MET A 237 16.49 14.17 7.76
C MET A 237 17.57 13.09 7.74
N MET A 238 18.81 13.44 8.13
CA MET A 238 19.92 12.49 8.22
C MET A 238 19.64 11.38 9.24
N LEU A 239 19.07 11.73 10.40
CA LEU A 239 18.68 10.76 11.42
C LEU A 239 17.59 9.82 10.88
N TYR A 240 16.53 10.37 10.27
CA TYR A 240 15.46 9.59 9.66
C TYR A 240 16.01 8.66 8.58
N GLY A 241 16.82 9.19 7.65
CA GLY A 241 17.41 8.40 6.57
C GLY A 241 18.33 7.28 7.09
N THR A 242 19.16 7.59 8.11
CA THR A 242 20.04 6.60 8.75
C THR A 242 19.25 5.47 9.43
N VAL A 243 18.19 5.82 10.15
CA VAL A 243 17.30 4.85 10.80
C VAL A 243 16.62 3.96 9.73
N MET A 244 16.07 4.56 8.68
CA MET A 244 15.41 3.82 7.61
C MET A 244 16.39 2.92 6.84
N LEU A 245 17.61 3.39 6.58
CA LEU A 245 18.67 2.59 5.98
C LEU A 245 19.06 1.40 6.88
N GLY A 246 19.26 1.65 8.17
CA GLY A 246 19.56 0.59 9.14
C GLY A 246 18.46 -0.48 9.20
N LEU A 247 17.20 -0.06 9.23
CA LEU A 247 16.04 -0.96 9.19
C LEU A 247 15.98 -1.73 7.86
N CYS A 248 16.30 -1.07 6.73
CA CYS A 248 16.34 -1.71 5.43
C CYS A 248 17.42 -2.82 5.38
N ILE A 249 18.64 -2.53 5.82
CA ILE A 249 19.73 -3.51 5.90
C ILE A 249 19.34 -4.68 6.82
N ALA A 250 18.83 -4.39 8.01
CA ALA A 250 18.37 -5.41 8.94
C ALA A 250 17.25 -6.29 8.34
N GLY A 251 16.32 -5.67 7.61
CA GLY A 251 15.25 -6.38 6.92
C GLY A 251 15.76 -7.29 5.81
N ILE A 252 16.74 -6.86 5.03
CA ILE A 252 17.40 -7.71 3.99
C ILE A 252 18.09 -8.91 4.66
N VAL A 253 18.84 -8.68 5.74
CA VAL A 253 19.49 -9.76 6.48
C VAL A 253 18.46 -10.76 7.01
N LEU A 254 17.33 -10.28 7.56
CA LEU A 254 16.25 -11.14 8.02
C LEU A 254 15.60 -11.93 6.88
N LEU A 255 15.33 -11.30 5.74
CA LEU A 255 14.77 -11.99 4.56
C LEU A 255 15.69 -13.12 4.08
N ILE A 256 17.00 -12.89 4.05
CA ILE A 256 17.99 -13.91 3.63
C ILE A 256 18.09 -15.02 4.67
N THR A 257 18.25 -14.69 5.95
CA THR A 257 18.50 -15.68 7.02
C THR A 257 17.25 -16.50 7.34
N LYS A 258 16.07 -15.89 7.26
CA LYS A 258 14.78 -16.54 7.56
C LYS A 258 14.08 -17.14 6.33
N ARG A 259 14.72 -17.14 5.14
CA ARG A 259 14.11 -17.65 3.90
C ARG A 259 13.56 -19.07 3.98
N LYS A 260 14.15 -19.92 4.85
CA LYS A 260 13.73 -21.32 5.04
C LYS A 260 12.67 -21.49 6.15
N SER A 261 12.33 -20.45 6.91
CA SER A 261 11.37 -20.52 8.01
C SER A 261 9.92 -20.20 7.59
N TRP A 262 9.69 -19.93 6.30
CA TRP A 262 8.36 -19.70 5.77
C TRP A 262 7.62 -21.03 5.64
N GLU A 263 6.57 -21.20 6.45
CA GLU A 263 5.77 -22.41 6.49
C GLU A 263 4.45 -22.19 5.73
N PHE A 264 4.08 -23.19 4.92
CA PHE A 264 2.80 -23.22 4.22
C PHE A 264 2.22 -24.63 4.40
N TYR A 265 0.96 -24.69 4.75
CA TYR A 265 0.27 -25.96 4.97
C TYR A 265 -0.62 -26.31 3.77
N LEU A 266 -0.79 -27.62 3.57
CA LEU A 266 -1.74 -28.11 2.59
C LEU A 266 -3.17 -27.76 2.99
N ALA A 267 -3.93 -27.29 2.02
CA ALA A 267 -5.33 -26.95 2.22
C ALA A 267 -6.24 -28.19 2.06
N PRO A 268 -7.42 -28.21 2.70
CA PRO A 268 -8.35 -29.34 2.56
C PRO A 268 -8.76 -29.65 1.13
N GLU A 269 -8.91 -28.64 0.29
CA GLU A 269 -9.29 -28.73 -1.12
C GLU A 269 -8.17 -28.19 -2.02
N GLU A 270 -6.92 -28.49 -1.68
CA GLU A 270 -5.74 -28.00 -2.42
C GLU A 270 -5.85 -28.33 -3.91
N LEU A 271 -5.79 -27.31 -4.74
CA LEU A 271 -5.82 -27.49 -6.18
C LEU A 271 -4.51 -28.09 -6.68
N PRO A 272 -4.55 -29.05 -7.61
CA PRO A 272 -3.36 -29.51 -8.33
C PRO A 272 -2.59 -28.35 -8.97
N ALA A 273 -1.27 -28.44 -9.00
CA ALA A 273 -0.41 -27.35 -9.47
C ALA A 273 -0.82 -26.80 -10.86
N GLY A 274 -1.17 -27.68 -11.81
CA GLY A 274 -1.59 -27.29 -13.16
C GLY A 274 -2.95 -26.59 -13.24
N LEU A 275 -3.79 -26.67 -12.20
CA LEU A 275 -5.10 -26.04 -12.18
C LEU A 275 -5.13 -24.71 -11.41
N LYS A 276 -4.12 -24.42 -10.57
CA LYS A 276 -4.11 -23.23 -9.69
C LYS A 276 -4.27 -21.93 -10.46
N ILE A 277 -3.46 -21.70 -11.48
CA ILE A 277 -3.51 -20.47 -12.30
C ILE A 277 -4.84 -20.38 -13.05
N ARG A 278 -5.25 -21.45 -13.72
CA ARG A 278 -6.51 -21.47 -14.48
C ARG A 278 -7.71 -21.18 -13.59
N THR A 279 -7.81 -21.83 -12.45
CA THR A 279 -8.96 -21.67 -11.55
C THR A 279 -8.96 -20.29 -10.86
N ALA A 280 -7.80 -19.79 -10.43
CA ALA A 280 -7.72 -18.51 -9.75
C ALA A 280 -7.94 -17.31 -10.69
N TYR A 281 -7.40 -17.36 -11.91
CA TYR A 281 -7.32 -16.17 -12.76
C TYR A 281 -8.16 -16.25 -14.06
N ALA A 282 -8.47 -17.43 -14.57
CA ALA A 282 -9.20 -17.58 -15.82
C ALA A 282 -10.74 -17.66 -15.62
N ASN A 283 -11.28 -16.79 -14.77
CA ASN A 283 -12.72 -16.62 -14.62
C ASN A 283 -13.16 -15.21 -15.03
N PRO A 284 -14.40 -15.03 -15.55
CA PRO A 284 -14.84 -13.75 -16.13
C PRO A 284 -14.71 -12.56 -15.17
N GLY A 285 -14.98 -12.75 -13.88
CA GLY A 285 -14.91 -11.68 -12.89
C GLY A 285 -13.47 -11.20 -12.63
N VAL A 286 -12.52 -12.13 -12.54
CA VAL A 286 -11.10 -11.79 -12.35
C VAL A 286 -10.52 -11.20 -13.64
N ILE A 287 -10.86 -11.74 -14.81
CA ILE A 287 -10.44 -11.17 -16.10
C ILE A 287 -10.92 -9.73 -16.23
N ALA A 288 -12.21 -9.48 -15.96
CA ALA A 288 -12.76 -8.13 -16.00
C ALA A 288 -12.06 -7.18 -14.99
N TYR A 289 -11.75 -7.66 -13.78
CA TYR A 289 -11.00 -6.91 -12.78
C TYR A 289 -9.59 -6.58 -13.28
N LEU A 290 -8.85 -7.55 -13.82
CA LEU A 290 -7.50 -7.35 -14.35
C LEU A 290 -7.51 -6.35 -15.50
N LEU A 291 -8.41 -6.50 -16.47
CA LEU A 291 -8.51 -5.59 -17.60
C LEU A 291 -8.83 -4.17 -17.14
N LEU A 292 -9.83 -3.99 -16.26
CA LEU A 292 -10.22 -2.68 -15.75
C LEU A 292 -9.05 -2.01 -15.01
N THR A 293 -8.39 -2.72 -14.11
CA THR A 293 -7.31 -2.13 -13.31
C THR A 293 -6.07 -1.82 -14.14
N VAL A 294 -5.69 -2.69 -15.09
CA VAL A 294 -4.56 -2.44 -15.99
C VAL A 294 -4.84 -1.24 -16.91
N MET A 295 -6.06 -1.15 -17.47
CA MET A 295 -6.46 -0.01 -18.30
C MET A 295 -6.42 1.31 -17.50
N LEU A 296 -6.96 1.31 -16.28
CA LEU A 296 -6.95 2.50 -15.42
C LEU A 296 -5.53 2.88 -14.98
N THR A 297 -4.70 1.88 -14.66
CA THR A 297 -3.28 2.11 -14.32
C THR A 297 -2.54 2.73 -15.49
N GLY A 298 -2.73 2.20 -16.70
CA GLY A 298 -2.15 2.77 -17.92
C GLY A 298 -2.65 4.19 -18.17
N TRP A 299 -3.98 4.40 -18.09
CA TRP A 299 -4.53 5.74 -18.26
C TRP A 299 -3.97 6.73 -17.24
N MET A 300 -3.91 6.38 -15.96
CA MET A 300 -3.36 7.26 -14.91
C MET A 300 -1.86 7.53 -15.04
N LEU A 301 -1.12 6.64 -15.70
CA LEU A 301 0.32 6.83 -15.92
C LEU A 301 0.59 7.90 -16.99
N PHE A 302 -0.29 8.01 -18.01
CA PHE A 302 -0.11 8.91 -19.17
C PHE A 302 -1.06 10.12 -19.15
N ALA A 303 -2.00 10.24 -18.18
CA ALA A 303 -2.92 11.36 -18.00
C ALA A 303 -2.32 12.44 -17.09
#